data_adb638974a1803a06393a01f337473e8
#
_entry.id   adb638974a1803a06393a01f337473e8
#
_cell.length_a   1.000
_cell.length_b   1.000
_cell.length_c   1.000
_cell.angle_alpha   90.00
_cell.angle_beta   90.00
_cell.angle_gamma   90.00
#
_symmetry.space_group_name_H-M   'P 1'
#
loop_
_entity.id
_entity.type
_entity.pdbx_description
1 polymer ?
#
loop_
_entity_poly.entity_id
_entity_poly.type
_entity_poly.pdbx_seq_one_letter_code
_entity_poly.pdbx_strand_id
1 'polypeptide(L)'
;MGNKNKLLLEVAGKSLIKNYIDNISKSNVSEIVIVTGHQSIEIEKELDGYEVKFIHNDRYREGMSTSLNTGINSLSKNINAAIICLPDMPMIGIYEINKLIEYYNPKIGNEICIATYNDQRGNPVLWDKKYFKKLMQITGDKGGRYLLPKFLEQSVEVKLGEAVAFDVDNESSYRIINTKR
;
A
#
# COMPACT_ATOMS: atom_id res chain seq x y z
N MET A 1 0.48 4.58 -21.83
CA MET A 1 0.44 3.15 -21.46
C MET A 1 -0.80 2.39 -22.00
N GLY A 2 -1.72 3.03 -22.71
CA GLY A 2 -2.88 2.38 -23.33
C GLY A 2 -3.82 1.67 -22.34
N ASN A 3 -4.62 0.70 -22.84
CA ASN A 3 -5.60 -0.05 -22.03
C ASN A 3 -5.00 -1.18 -21.14
N LYS A 4 -3.67 -1.28 -21.01
CA LYS A 4 -3.05 -2.31 -20.19
C LYS A 4 -2.95 -1.85 -18.74
N ASN A 5 -3.31 -2.73 -17.80
CA ASN A 5 -3.11 -2.50 -16.37
C ASN A 5 -1.61 -2.41 -16.08
N LYS A 6 -1.16 -1.27 -15.54
CA LYS A 6 0.26 -1.04 -15.25
C LYS A 6 0.86 -2.09 -14.30
N LEU A 7 0.05 -2.66 -13.42
CA LEU A 7 0.47 -3.69 -12.46
C LEU A 7 0.82 -5.04 -13.11
N LEU A 8 0.32 -5.28 -14.32
CA LEU A 8 0.61 -6.47 -15.13
C LEU A 8 1.79 -6.25 -16.10
N LEU A 9 2.41 -5.07 -16.11
CA LEU A 9 3.60 -4.83 -16.91
C LEU A 9 4.79 -5.61 -16.34
N GLU A 10 5.58 -6.19 -17.23
CA GLU A 10 6.72 -7.02 -16.85
C GLU A 10 7.93 -6.17 -16.49
N VAL A 11 8.50 -6.42 -15.32
CA VAL A 11 9.75 -5.82 -14.82
C VAL A 11 10.66 -6.96 -14.36
N ALA A 12 11.83 -7.08 -14.98
CA ALA A 12 12.80 -8.13 -14.69
C ALA A 12 12.23 -9.57 -14.76
N GLY A 13 11.38 -9.85 -15.76
CA GLY A 13 10.81 -11.19 -15.99
C GLY A 13 9.59 -11.55 -15.14
N LYS A 14 9.07 -10.60 -14.35
CA LYS A 14 7.83 -10.78 -13.55
C LYS A 14 6.95 -9.54 -13.68
N SER A 15 5.64 -9.68 -13.48
CA SER A 15 4.75 -8.53 -13.42
C SER A 15 5.09 -7.61 -12.24
N LEU A 16 4.75 -6.32 -12.37
CA LEU A 16 4.98 -5.33 -11.32
C LEU A 16 4.33 -5.74 -9.99
N ILE A 17 3.08 -6.23 -10.06
CA ILE A 17 2.35 -6.69 -8.85
C ILE A 17 3.03 -7.91 -8.22
N LYS A 18 3.53 -8.85 -9.00
CA LYS A 18 4.23 -10.04 -8.50
C LYS A 18 5.54 -9.67 -7.81
N ASN A 19 6.32 -8.79 -8.43
CA ASN A 19 7.53 -8.24 -7.82
C ASN A 19 7.23 -7.55 -6.48
N TYR A 20 6.14 -6.77 -6.42
CA TYR A 20 5.73 -6.08 -5.21
C TYR A 20 5.35 -7.06 -4.10
N ILE A 21 4.51 -8.06 -4.39
CA ILE A 21 4.09 -9.07 -3.41
C ILE A 21 5.26 -9.94 -2.97
N ASP A 22 6.17 -10.36 -3.86
CA ASP A 22 7.41 -11.06 -3.51
C ASP A 22 8.24 -10.30 -2.47
N ASN A 23 8.24 -8.96 -2.55
CA ASN A 23 8.98 -8.10 -1.64
C ASN A 23 8.29 -7.98 -0.27
N ILE A 24 6.97 -7.72 -0.25
CA ILE A 24 6.28 -7.46 1.02
C ILE A 24 5.86 -8.73 1.78
N SER A 25 5.67 -9.87 1.10
CA SER A 25 5.25 -11.13 1.72
C SER A 25 6.25 -11.70 2.72
N LYS A 26 7.50 -11.28 2.64
CA LYS A 26 8.58 -11.68 3.57
C LYS A 26 8.73 -10.74 4.77
N SER A 27 7.91 -9.70 4.86
CA SER A 27 7.91 -8.77 5.99
C SER A 27 7.13 -9.33 7.18
N ASN A 28 7.21 -8.66 8.33
CA ASN A 28 6.58 -9.09 9.60
C ASN A 28 5.08 -8.78 9.66
N VAL A 29 4.38 -8.77 8.53
CA VAL A 29 2.92 -8.62 8.48
C VAL A 29 2.24 -9.96 8.75
N SER A 30 1.08 -9.95 9.41
CA SER A 30 0.33 -11.16 9.73
C SER A 30 -0.64 -11.59 8.63
N GLU A 31 -1.09 -10.66 7.79
CA GLU A 31 -1.92 -10.93 6.62
C GLU A 31 -1.69 -9.89 5.53
N ILE A 32 -1.90 -10.27 4.28
CA ILE A 32 -1.89 -9.36 3.14
C ILE A 32 -3.27 -9.42 2.49
N VAL A 33 -3.92 -8.26 2.38
CA VAL A 33 -5.22 -8.10 1.71
C VAL A 33 -5.01 -7.31 0.43
N ILE A 34 -5.41 -7.89 -0.68
CA ILE A 34 -5.37 -7.26 -2.01
C ILE A 34 -6.81 -6.90 -2.41
N VAL A 35 -7.06 -5.60 -2.52
CA VAL A 35 -8.34 -5.12 -3.01
C VAL A 35 -8.26 -4.99 -4.52
N THR A 36 -9.05 -5.80 -5.21
CA THR A 36 -9.14 -5.82 -6.67
C THR A 36 -10.35 -5.02 -7.16
N GLY A 37 -10.31 -4.57 -8.41
CA GLY A 37 -11.40 -3.86 -9.08
C GLY A 37 -11.29 -4.08 -10.58
N HIS A 38 -10.73 -3.11 -11.30
CA HIS A 38 -10.48 -3.26 -12.74
C HIS A 38 -9.52 -4.42 -13.01
N GLN A 39 -9.89 -5.32 -13.92
CA GLN A 39 -9.09 -6.50 -14.30
C GLN A 39 -8.72 -7.40 -13.09
N SER A 40 -9.71 -7.63 -12.21
CA SER A 40 -9.50 -8.45 -11.00
C SER A 40 -9.04 -9.87 -11.31
N ILE A 41 -9.66 -10.50 -12.32
CA ILE A 41 -9.35 -11.88 -12.73
C ILE A 41 -7.89 -12.03 -13.15
N GLU A 42 -7.37 -11.07 -13.92
CA GLU A 42 -5.98 -11.07 -14.37
C GLU A 42 -5.00 -10.88 -13.22
N ILE A 43 -5.30 -10.00 -12.26
CA ILE A 43 -4.49 -9.78 -11.06
C ILE A 43 -4.50 -11.01 -10.16
N GLU A 44 -5.67 -11.59 -9.91
CA GLU A 44 -5.82 -12.80 -9.08
C GLU A 44 -5.09 -14.00 -9.70
N LYS A 45 -5.21 -14.17 -11.01
CA LYS A 45 -4.48 -15.22 -11.77
C LYS A 45 -2.96 -15.02 -11.70
N GLU A 46 -2.50 -13.78 -11.81
CA GLU A 46 -1.07 -13.45 -11.73
C GLU A 46 -0.46 -13.79 -10.37
N LEU A 47 -1.26 -13.70 -9.32
CA LEU A 47 -0.86 -13.97 -7.94
C LEU A 47 -1.34 -15.35 -7.44
N ASP A 48 -1.70 -16.24 -8.33
CA ASP A 48 -2.05 -17.62 -7.94
C ASP A 48 -0.89 -18.30 -7.19
N GLY A 49 -1.21 -18.97 -6.09
CA GLY A 49 -0.24 -19.61 -5.19
C GLY A 49 0.40 -18.70 -4.14
N TYR A 50 0.06 -17.40 -4.09
CA TYR A 50 0.50 -16.52 -2.99
C TYR A 50 -0.45 -16.59 -1.79
N GLU A 51 0.10 -16.55 -0.58
CA GLU A 51 -0.67 -16.45 0.66
C GLU A 51 -1.22 -15.05 0.88
N VAL A 52 -2.20 -14.67 0.06
CA VAL A 52 -2.86 -13.36 0.10
C VAL A 52 -4.38 -13.53 0.06
N LYS A 53 -5.09 -12.59 0.65
CA LYS A 53 -6.56 -12.54 0.64
C LYS A 53 -7.03 -11.55 -0.42
N PHE A 54 -7.74 -12.02 -1.43
CA PHE A 54 -8.37 -11.16 -2.43
C PHE A 54 -9.77 -10.73 -1.99
N ILE A 55 -10.05 -9.44 -2.17
CA ILE A 55 -11.39 -8.86 -1.95
C ILE A 55 -11.72 -8.00 -3.14
N HIS A 56 -12.81 -8.32 -3.83
CA HIS A 56 -13.28 -7.52 -4.94
C HIS A 56 -14.05 -6.29 -4.47
N ASN A 57 -13.74 -5.13 -5.05
CA ASN A 57 -14.45 -3.88 -4.83
C ASN A 57 -15.29 -3.53 -6.07
N ASP A 58 -16.58 -3.84 -6.06
CA ASP A 58 -17.50 -3.52 -7.18
C ASP A 58 -17.60 -2.01 -7.45
N ARG A 59 -17.29 -1.19 -6.44
CA ARG A 59 -17.40 0.27 -6.47
C ARG A 59 -16.08 0.97 -6.80
N TYR A 60 -15.09 0.27 -7.35
CA TYR A 60 -13.75 0.83 -7.62
C TYR A 60 -13.75 2.10 -8.48
N ARG A 61 -14.79 2.28 -9.34
CA ARG A 61 -14.94 3.47 -10.19
C ARG A 61 -15.36 4.73 -9.44
N GLU A 62 -15.82 4.60 -8.19
CA GLU A 62 -16.26 5.73 -7.35
C GLU A 62 -15.10 6.40 -6.61
N GLY A 63 -13.86 5.92 -6.81
CA GLY A 63 -12.63 6.49 -6.26
C GLY A 63 -11.94 5.62 -5.22
N MET A 64 -10.72 6.00 -4.88
CA MET A 64 -9.80 5.26 -4.01
C MET A 64 -10.40 4.92 -2.64
N SER A 65 -11.25 5.80 -2.09
CA SER A 65 -11.88 5.60 -0.77
C SER A 65 -12.72 4.32 -0.68
N THR A 66 -13.34 3.88 -1.77
CA THR A 66 -14.13 2.62 -1.77
C THR A 66 -13.23 1.41 -1.63
N SER A 67 -12.05 1.41 -2.26
CA SER A 67 -11.06 0.35 -2.11
C SER A 67 -10.47 0.33 -0.70
N LEU A 68 -10.18 1.49 -0.13
CA LEU A 68 -9.73 1.61 1.26
C LEU A 68 -10.76 1.05 2.24
N ASN A 69 -12.04 1.40 2.07
CA ASN A 69 -13.15 0.90 2.88
C ASN A 69 -13.29 -0.62 2.77
N THR A 70 -13.28 -1.16 1.55
CA THR A 70 -13.35 -2.60 1.27
C THR A 70 -12.20 -3.35 1.94
N GLY A 71 -10.97 -2.85 1.82
CA GLY A 71 -9.78 -3.46 2.42
C GLY A 71 -9.86 -3.48 3.95
N ILE A 72 -10.17 -2.35 4.58
CA ILE A 72 -10.27 -2.27 6.06
C ILE A 72 -11.40 -3.16 6.61
N ASN A 73 -12.56 -3.19 5.96
CA ASN A 73 -13.66 -4.05 6.37
C ASN A 73 -13.36 -5.56 6.29
N SER A 74 -12.40 -5.94 5.44
CA SER A 74 -12.02 -7.34 5.24
C SER A 74 -10.96 -7.85 6.20
N LEU A 75 -10.33 -6.96 6.97
CA LEU A 75 -9.27 -7.34 7.93
C LEU A 75 -9.79 -8.26 9.03
N SER A 76 -8.93 -9.16 9.47
CA SER A 76 -9.21 -10.06 10.59
C SER A 76 -9.43 -9.28 11.89
N LYS A 77 -10.30 -9.79 12.77
CA LYS A 77 -10.72 -9.07 13.99
C LYS A 77 -9.58 -8.79 14.98
N ASN A 78 -8.53 -9.61 14.95
CA ASN A 78 -7.36 -9.50 15.81
C ASN A 78 -6.29 -8.54 15.30
N ILE A 79 -6.49 -7.91 14.14
CA ILE A 79 -5.56 -6.91 13.61
C ILE A 79 -5.57 -5.65 14.47
N ASN A 80 -4.38 -5.17 14.86
CA ASN A 80 -4.18 -3.98 15.67
C ASN A 80 -3.82 -2.74 14.85
N ALA A 81 -3.23 -2.92 13.67
CA ALA A 81 -2.86 -1.84 12.76
C ALA A 81 -2.88 -2.35 11.31
N ALA A 82 -2.99 -1.44 10.36
CA ALA A 82 -2.91 -1.75 8.93
C ALA A 82 -1.93 -0.81 8.23
N ILE A 83 -1.10 -1.36 7.35
CA ILE A 83 -0.25 -0.59 6.45
C ILE A 83 -0.99 -0.45 5.12
N ILE A 84 -1.30 0.79 4.73
CA ILE A 84 -1.92 1.09 3.45
C ILE A 84 -0.81 1.29 2.43
N CYS A 85 -0.74 0.37 1.47
CA CYS A 85 0.27 0.30 0.43
C CYS A 85 -0.31 0.62 -0.94
N LEU A 86 0.55 1.13 -1.83
CA LEU A 86 0.26 1.31 -3.25
C LEU A 86 1.18 0.38 -4.06
N PRO A 87 0.63 -0.51 -4.89
CA PRO A 87 1.41 -1.54 -5.59
C PRO A 87 2.23 -1.01 -6.77
N ASP A 88 2.08 0.26 -7.11
CA ASP A 88 2.88 0.98 -8.11
C ASP A 88 4.19 1.57 -7.55
N MET A 89 4.51 1.30 -6.28
CA MET A 89 5.75 1.68 -5.61
C MET A 89 6.70 0.47 -5.45
N PRO A 90 7.34 -0.01 -6.52
CA PRO A 90 8.05 -1.29 -6.55
C PRO A 90 9.34 -1.33 -5.72
N MET A 91 9.82 -0.18 -5.25
CA MET A 91 10.98 -0.09 -4.37
C MET A 91 10.63 -0.27 -2.89
N ILE A 92 9.34 -0.25 -2.54
CA ILE A 92 8.88 -0.60 -1.20
C ILE A 92 9.00 -2.11 -1.01
N GLY A 93 9.69 -2.54 0.03
CA GLY A 93 9.95 -3.94 0.31
C GLY A 93 9.97 -4.26 1.80
N ILE A 94 10.64 -5.36 2.14
CA ILE A 94 10.73 -5.90 3.52
C ILE A 94 11.23 -4.83 4.50
N TYR A 95 12.28 -4.10 4.10
CA TYR A 95 12.91 -3.10 4.98
C TYR A 95 11.93 -1.99 5.33
N GLU A 96 11.28 -1.39 4.34
CA GLU A 96 10.35 -0.26 4.52
C GLU A 96 9.13 -0.67 5.35
N ILE A 97 8.56 -1.85 5.08
CA ILE A 97 7.42 -2.37 5.82
C ILE A 97 7.80 -2.67 7.27
N ASN A 98 8.91 -3.36 7.50
CA ASN A 98 9.36 -3.69 8.86
C ASN A 98 9.76 -2.46 9.67
N LYS A 99 10.32 -1.43 9.02
CA LYS A 99 10.61 -0.15 9.68
C LYS A 99 9.35 0.54 10.17
N LEU A 100 8.27 0.57 9.39
CA LEU A 100 7.00 1.12 9.85
C LEU A 100 6.45 0.33 11.05
N ILE A 101 6.57 -0.99 11.05
CA ILE A 101 6.13 -1.86 12.15
C ILE A 101 6.99 -1.58 13.42
N GLU A 102 8.30 -1.41 13.27
CA GLU A 102 9.23 -1.11 14.37
C GLU A 102 8.90 0.20 15.07
N TYR A 103 8.53 1.24 14.30
CA TYR A 103 8.19 2.56 14.85
C TYR A 103 6.79 2.63 15.45
N TYR A 104 5.90 1.68 15.11
CA TYR A 104 4.55 1.65 15.65
C TYR A 104 4.55 1.29 17.13
N ASN A 105 4.20 2.26 17.97
CA ASN A 105 4.05 2.09 19.41
C ASN A 105 2.96 3.03 19.98
N PRO A 106 1.70 2.59 20.05
CA PRO A 106 0.60 3.44 20.47
C PRO A 106 0.69 3.86 21.96
N LYS A 107 1.50 3.17 22.78
CA LYS A 107 1.69 3.53 24.20
C LYS A 107 2.45 4.84 24.38
N ILE A 108 3.25 5.23 23.40
CA ILE A 108 4.04 6.49 23.42
C ILE A 108 3.53 7.52 22.39
N GLY A 109 2.37 7.27 21.79
CA GLY A 109 1.76 8.18 20.82
C GLY A 109 2.12 7.91 19.36
N ASN A 110 2.98 6.93 19.06
CA ASN A 110 3.30 6.53 17.68
C ASN A 110 2.21 5.60 17.11
N GLU A 111 1.07 6.17 16.81
CA GLU A 111 -0.13 5.44 16.39
C GLU A 111 -0.30 5.41 14.87
N ILE A 112 0.33 6.37 14.20
CA ILE A 112 0.37 6.47 12.76
C ILE A 112 1.85 6.60 12.37
N CYS A 113 2.37 5.68 11.53
CA CYS A 113 3.74 5.76 11.04
C CYS A 113 3.71 6.13 9.55
N ILE A 114 4.33 7.26 9.22
CA ILE A 114 4.28 7.87 7.89
C ILE A 114 5.65 7.70 7.23
N ALA A 115 5.69 7.01 6.10
CA ALA A 115 6.90 6.96 5.28
C ALA A 115 7.29 8.35 4.78
N THR A 116 8.58 8.70 4.90
CA THR A 116 9.09 10.00 4.44
C THR A 116 10.40 9.88 3.68
N TYR A 117 10.61 10.80 2.74
CA TYR A 117 11.85 11.03 2.04
C TYR A 117 12.04 12.53 1.78
N ASN A 118 13.22 13.08 2.07
CA ASN A 118 13.53 14.52 1.94
C ASN A 118 12.43 15.42 2.58
N ASP A 119 12.03 15.07 3.80
CA ASP A 119 10.99 15.74 4.58
C ASP A 119 9.60 15.80 3.92
N GLN A 120 9.40 15.01 2.87
CA GLN A 120 8.11 14.83 2.21
C GLN A 120 7.45 13.53 2.66
N ARG A 121 6.18 13.64 3.07
CA ARG A 121 5.34 12.50 3.49
C ARG A 121 4.82 11.75 2.27
N GLY A 122 4.99 10.42 2.28
CA GLY A 122 4.60 9.52 1.20
C GLY A 122 3.75 8.33 1.66
N ASN A 123 3.74 7.31 0.84
CA ASN A 123 3.24 5.98 1.15
C ASN A 123 4.46 5.02 1.28
N PRO A 124 4.28 3.89 1.99
CA PRO A 124 3.09 3.46 2.73
C PRO A 124 2.86 4.21 4.05
N VAL A 125 1.64 4.10 4.59
CA VAL A 125 1.31 4.64 5.92
C VAL A 125 0.69 3.55 6.78
N LEU A 126 1.24 3.35 7.97
CA LEU A 126 0.68 2.46 8.99
C LEU A 126 -0.32 3.24 9.85
N TRP A 127 -1.48 2.64 10.10
CA TRP A 127 -2.56 3.19 10.89
C TRP A 127 -2.99 2.23 12.00
N ASP A 128 -3.06 2.71 13.24
CA ASP A 128 -3.67 1.98 14.34
C ASP A 128 -5.15 1.71 14.08
N LYS A 129 -5.65 0.59 14.58
CA LYS A 129 -7.05 0.13 14.47
C LYS A 129 -8.06 1.19 14.92
N LYS A 130 -7.73 2.03 15.87
CA LYS A 130 -8.62 3.09 16.35
C LYS A 130 -9.02 4.10 15.26
N TYR A 131 -8.24 4.20 14.16
CA TYR A 131 -8.52 5.07 13.03
C TYR A 131 -9.35 4.39 11.92
N PHE A 132 -9.57 3.08 11.97
CA PHE A 132 -10.25 2.34 10.89
C PHE A 132 -11.62 2.92 10.58
N LYS A 133 -12.43 3.23 11.60
CA LYS A 133 -13.74 3.86 11.39
C LYS A 133 -13.65 5.22 10.68
N LYS A 134 -12.61 6.00 10.96
CA LYS A 134 -12.37 7.30 10.31
C LYS A 134 -11.90 7.15 8.89
N LEU A 135 -11.01 6.18 8.62
CA LEU A 135 -10.56 5.83 7.26
C LEU A 135 -11.73 5.39 6.39
N MET A 136 -12.65 4.58 6.93
CA MET A 136 -13.84 4.13 6.21
C MET A 136 -14.88 5.23 5.93
N GLN A 137 -14.79 6.38 6.60
CA GLN A 137 -15.64 7.56 6.35
C GLN A 137 -15.12 8.47 5.24
N ILE A 138 -13.92 8.20 4.70
CA ILE A 138 -13.40 8.95 3.54
C ILE A 138 -14.28 8.65 2.33
N THR A 139 -14.52 9.65 1.51
CA THR A 139 -15.33 9.55 0.27
C THR A 139 -14.62 10.14 -0.93
N GLY A 140 -14.99 9.67 -2.13
CA GLY A 140 -14.42 10.13 -3.40
C GLY A 140 -13.01 9.60 -3.66
N ASP A 141 -12.27 10.27 -4.52
CA ASP A 141 -10.93 9.83 -4.92
C ASP A 141 -9.85 10.28 -3.93
N LYS A 142 -9.99 9.84 -2.68
CA LYS A 142 -9.10 10.16 -1.57
C LYS A 142 -8.69 8.89 -0.84
N GLY A 143 -7.39 8.75 -0.60
CA GLY A 143 -6.81 7.68 0.23
C GLY A 143 -6.63 8.08 1.70
N GLY A 144 -6.05 7.18 2.50
CA GLY A 144 -5.83 7.39 3.95
C GLY A 144 -5.06 8.67 4.28
N ARG A 145 -4.11 9.07 3.45
CA ARG A 145 -3.31 10.31 3.62
C ARG A 145 -4.17 11.58 3.78
N TYR A 146 -5.38 11.59 3.27
CA TYR A 146 -6.31 12.72 3.45
C TYR A 146 -6.59 13.06 4.92
N LEU A 147 -6.49 12.07 5.82
CA LEU A 147 -6.69 12.27 7.25
C LEU A 147 -5.44 12.73 8.01
N LEU A 148 -4.24 12.56 7.46
CA LEU A 148 -2.99 12.85 8.17
C LEU A 148 -2.93 14.23 8.82
N PRO A 149 -3.35 15.34 8.16
CA PRO A 149 -3.30 16.67 8.78
C PRO A 149 -4.05 16.78 10.11
N LYS A 150 -5.05 15.91 10.35
CA LYS A 150 -5.85 15.91 11.57
C LYS A 150 -5.22 15.14 12.74
N PHE A 151 -4.16 14.35 12.48
CA PHE A 151 -3.60 13.39 13.45
C PHE A 151 -2.07 13.44 13.50
N LEU A 152 -1.46 14.59 13.17
CA LEU A 152 0.00 14.73 13.14
C LEU A 152 0.64 14.54 14.52
N GLU A 153 -0.04 14.96 15.60
CA GLU A 153 0.43 14.81 16.98
C GLU A 153 0.52 13.33 17.42
N GLN A 154 -0.26 12.43 16.78
CA GLN A 154 -0.28 10.99 17.02
C GLN A 154 0.51 10.23 15.95
N SER A 155 1.28 10.95 15.13
CA SER A 155 2.04 10.35 14.05
C SER A 155 3.55 10.49 14.26
N VAL A 156 4.28 9.51 13.76
CA VAL A 156 5.74 9.54 13.65
C VAL A 156 6.16 9.44 12.20
N GLU A 157 7.11 10.27 11.80
CA GLU A 157 7.72 10.23 10.47
C GLU A 157 8.86 9.21 10.45
N VAL A 158 8.80 8.27 9.50
CA VAL A 158 9.78 7.21 9.33
C VAL A 158 10.54 7.44 8.03
N LYS A 159 11.81 7.77 8.13
CA LYS A 159 12.70 8.01 6.97
C LYS A 159 13.04 6.68 6.28
N LEU A 160 12.51 6.48 5.07
CA LEU A 160 12.65 5.24 4.30
C LEU A 160 13.44 5.41 2.99
N GLY A 161 13.97 6.60 2.73
CA GLY A 161 14.79 6.87 1.56
C GLY A 161 14.01 6.97 0.25
N GLU A 162 14.71 6.81 -0.88
CA GLU A 162 14.18 7.00 -2.23
C GLU A 162 13.00 6.11 -2.58
N ALA A 163 12.84 4.97 -1.91
CA ALA A 163 11.73 4.04 -2.14
C ALA A 163 10.36 4.71 -2.01
N VAL A 164 10.25 5.74 -1.14
CA VAL A 164 9.00 6.49 -0.90
C VAL A 164 8.65 7.46 -2.04
N ALA A 165 9.65 7.87 -2.81
CA ALA A 165 9.48 8.86 -3.89
C ALA A 165 9.34 8.22 -5.28
N PHE A 166 9.45 6.90 -5.40
CA PHE A 166 9.46 6.22 -6.69
C PHE A 166 8.16 5.44 -6.91
N ASP A 167 7.35 5.91 -7.86
CA ASP A 167 6.18 5.23 -8.39
C ASP A 167 6.28 4.99 -9.89
N VAL A 168 5.56 3.99 -10.39
CA VAL A 168 5.51 3.65 -11.82
C VAL A 168 4.21 4.18 -12.43
N ASP A 169 4.17 5.49 -12.68
CA ASP A 169 2.99 6.17 -13.25
C ASP A 169 3.07 6.38 -14.76
N ASN A 170 4.27 6.34 -15.33
CA ASN A 170 4.49 6.61 -16.74
C ASN A 170 5.58 5.71 -17.34
N GLU A 171 5.75 5.81 -18.67
CA GLU A 171 6.73 5.01 -19.39
C GLU A 171 8.18 5.29 -18.99
N SER A 172 8.48 6.52 -18.55
CA SER A 172 9.84 6.88 -18.11
C SER A 172 10.19 6.16 -16.80
N SER A 173 9.29 6.21 -15.79
CA SER A 173 9.51 5.49 -14.53
C SER A 173 9.54 3.97 -14.73
N TYR A 174 8.74 3.45 -15.67
CA TYR A 174 8.81 2.04 -16.06
C TYR A 174 10.17 1.64 -16.66
N ARG A 175 10.75 2.47 -17.53
CA ARG A 175 12.10 2.22 -18.07
C ARG A 175 13.18 2.27 -17.00
N ILE A 176 13.10 3.23 -16.08
CA ILE A 176 14.05 3.36 -14.98
C ILE A 176 14.10 2.11 -14.11
N ILE A 177 12.95 1.54 -13.74
CA ILE A 177 12.91 0.33 -12.89
C ILE A 177 13.51 -0.89 -13.59
N ASN A 178 13.37 -0.98 -14.92
CA ASN A 178 13.97 -2.07 -15.71
C ASN A 178 15.50 -1.94 -15.88
N THR A 179 16.08 -0.75 -15.69
CA THR A 179 17.54 -0.53 -15.80
C THR A 179 18.26 -0.56 -14.46
N LYS A 180 17.57 -0.36 -13.33
CA LYS A 180 18.12 -0.37 -11.97
C LYS A 180 18.25 -1.77 -11.34
N ARG A 181 17.84 -2.81 -12.03
CA ARG A 181 17.94 -4.23 -11.64
C ARG A 181 18.71 -4.99 -12.70
#